data_e1b2967d7777d0e59810a920369483f4
#
_entry.id   e1b2967d7777d0e59810a920369483f4
#
_cell.length_a   1.000
_cell.length_b   1.000
_cell.length_c   1.000
_cell.angle_alpha   90.00
_cell.angle_beta   90.00
_cell.angle_gamma   90.00
#
_symmetry.space_group_name_H-M   'P 1'
#
loop_
_entity.id
_entity.type
_entity.pdbx_description
1 polymer ?
#
loop_
_entity_poly.entity_id
_entity_poly.type
_entity_poly.pdbx_seq_one_letter_code
_entity_poly.pdbx_strand_id
1 'polypeptide(L)'
;RVMENMKTYTFDEVKDELLGKVGTSERDEHERKVAEAVNAFRLGEVVRERRLDQNLTQEELGKRMGVKKSQVSKLERGDDMSLRSMRRVFRALGVESATLDLGAAGKVTLW
;
A
#
# COMPACT_ATOMS: atom_id res chain seq x y z
N ARG A 1 5.97 -12.71 -13.79
CA ARG A 1 6.45 -11.37 -13.60
C ARG A 1 6.96 -11.14 -12.19
N VAL A 2 7.98 -10.36 -12.07
CA VAL A 2 8.72 -10.25 -10.83
C VAL A 2 8.55 -8.90 -10.14
N MET A 3 8.95 -8.87 -8.89
CA MET A 3 8.86 -7.69 -8.02
C MET A 3 9.66 -6.50 -8.55
N GLU A 4 10.63 -6.71 -9.38
CA GLU A 4 11.45 -5.64 -9.93
C GLU A 4 10.64 -4.63 -10.76
N ASN A 5 9.46 -5.02 -11.24
CA ASN A 5 8.57 -4.10 -11.93
C ASN A 5 7.73 -3.25 -10.99
N MET A 6 7.78 -3.53 -9.71
CA MET A 6 7.06 -2.77 -8.71
C MET A 6 7.92 -1.61 -8.23
N LYS A 7 7.34 -0.45 -8.21
CA LYS A 7 8.02 0.72 -7.70
C LYS A 7 8.00 0.76 -6.19
N THR A 8 9.10 1.19 -5.61
CA THR A 8 9.18 1.45 -4.18
C THR A 8 8.93 2.93 -3.96
N TYR A 9 8.00 3.24 -3.07
CA TYR A 9 7.66 4.62 -2.75
C TYR A 9 8.03 4.92 -1.31
N THR A 10 8.74 6.03 -1.10
CA THR A 10 8.90 6.58 0.24
C THR A 10 7.73 7.51 0.51
N PHE A 11 7.49 7.79 1.77
CA PHE A 11 6.44 8.74 2.15
C PHE A 11 6.71 10.12 1.54
N ASP A 12 7.95 10.57 1.59
CA ASP A 12 8.33 11.88 1.06
C ASP A 12 8.15 11.96 -0.45
N GLU A 13 8.52 10.91 -1.19
CA GLU A 13 8.33 10.88 -2.63
C GLU A 13 6.86 11.03 -3.01
N VAL A 14 5.98 10.32 -2.35
CA VAL A 14 4.55 10.40 -2.62
C VAL A 14 4.02 11.78 -2.27
N LYS A 15 4.45 12.32 -1.15
CA LYS A 15 4.03 13.63 -0.69
C LYS A 15 4.48 14.73 -1.66
N ASP A 16 5.74 14.72 -2.09
CA ASP A 16 6.28 15.70 -3.01
C ASP A 16 5.62 15.63 -4.38
N GLU A 17 5.38 14.44 -4.87
CA GLU A 17 4.74 14.21 -6.16
C GLU A 17 3.34 14.83 -6.25
N LEU A 18 2.61 14.82 -5.15
CA LEU A 18 1.20 15.21 -5.14
C LEU A 18 0.94 16.59 -4.58
N LEU A 19 1.65 16.96 -3.56
CA LEU A 19 1.33 18.13 -2.76
C LEU A 19 2.32 19.26 -2.92
N GLY A 20 3.50 18.97 -3.41
CA GLY A 20 4.56 19.96 -3.45
C GLY A 20 4.97 20.39 -2.04
N LYS A 21 5.60 21.53 -1.93
CA LYS A 21 6.05 22.05 -0.66
C LYS A 21 4.95 22.73 0.12
N VAL A 22 4.98 22.57 1.41
CA VAL A 22 3.94 22.99 2.31
C VAL A 22 4.34 24.26 3.05
N GLY A 23 3.40 25.19 3.21
CA GLY A 23 3.72 26.50 3.76
C GLY A 23 3.18 26.81 5.14
N THR A 24 2.06 26.23 5.56
CA THR A 24 1.42 26.55 6.84
C THR A 24 0.97 25.30 7.56
N SER A 25 0.79 25.38 8.88
CA SER A 25 0.38 24.22 9.67
C SER A 25 -1.01 23.69 9.33
N GLU A 26 -1.96 24.56 8.97
CA GLU A 26 -3.30 24.11 8.56
C GLU A 26 -3.25 23.39 7.23
N ARG A 27 -2.48 23.92 6.29
CA ARG A 27 -2.27 23.27 5.02
C ARG A 27 -1.49 21.97 5.21
N ASP A 28 -0.52 21.96 6.11
CA ASP A 28 0.27 20.77 6.44
C ASP A 28 -0.61 19.62 6.88
N GLU A 29 -1.59 19.91 7.74
CA GLU A 29 -2.51 18.88 8.22
C GLU A 29 -3.41 18.35 7.11
N HIS A 30 -3.96 19.24 6.30
CA HIS A 30 -4.81 18.84 5.17
C HIS A 30 -4.01 18.02 4.16
N GLU A 31 -2.82 18.50 3.80
CA GLU A 31 -1.96 17.82 2.83
C GLU A 31 -1.46 16.48 3.36
N ARG A 32 -1.23 16.35 4.66
CA ARG A 32 -0.88 15.08 5.27
C ARG A 32 -2.00 14.05 5.11
N LYS A 33 -3.25 14.46 5.32
CA LYS A 33 -4.40 13.57 5.15
C LYS A 33 -4.54 13.11 3.70
N VAL A 34 -4.32 14.02 2.75
CA VAL A 34 -4.33 13.69 1.33
C VAL A 34 -3.19 12.72 1.00
N ALA A 35 -2.01 12.95 1.52
CA ALA A 35 -0.87 12.06 1.31
C ALA A 35 -1.12 10.65 1.86
N GLU A 36 -1.72 10.54 3.03
CA GLU A 36 -2.09 9.24 3.61
C GLU A 36 -3.09 8.51 2.73
N ALA A 37 -4.10 9.22 2.24
CA ALA A 37 -5.11 8.63 1.34
C ALA A 37 -4.48 8.12 0.04
N VAL A 38 -3.55 8.87 -0.51
CA VAL A 38 -2.86 8.47 -1.74
C VAL A 38 -1.92 7.29 -1.49
N ASN A 39 -1.21 7.27 -0.38
CA ASN A 39 -0.38 6.12 -0.02
C ASN A 39 -1.22 4.85 0.09
N ALA A 40 -2.38 4.94 0.73
CA ALA A 40 -3.29 3.81 0.83
C ALA A 40 -3.79 3.37 -0.55
N PHE A 41 -4.12 4.32 -1.42
CA PHE A 41 -4.55 4.03 -2.77
C PHE A 41 -3.46 3.31 -3.58
N ARG A 42 -2.22 3.79 -3.51
CA ARG A 42 -1.09 3.17 -4.21
C ARG A 42 -0.81 1.76 -3.69
N LEU A 43 -0.92 1.54 -2.39
CA LEU A 43 -0.79 0.20 -1.83
C LEU A 43 -1.88 -0.73 -2.34
N GLY A 44 -3.11 -0.21 -2.45
CA GLY A 44 -4.21 -0.97 -3.02
C GLY A 44 -3.96 -1.37 -4.47
N GLU A 45 -3.38 -0.45 -5.26
CA GLU A 45 -3.01 -0.76 -6.64
C GLU A 45 -1.95 -1.87 -6.71
N VAL A 46 -0.97 -1.84 -5.82
CA VAL A 46 0.05 -2.88 -5.76
C VAL A 46 -0.58 -4.24 -5.44
N VAL A 47 -1.52 -4.27 -4.50
CA VAL A 47 -2.26 -5.50 -4.18
C VAL A 47 -2.95 -6.03 -5.43
N ARG A 48 -3.66 -5.17 -6.14
CA ARG A 48 -4.35 -5.56 -7.37
C ARG A 48 -3.40 -6.07 -8.42
N GLU A 49 -2.30 -5.38 -8.67
CA GLU A 49 -1.31 -5.79 -9.66
C GLU A 49 -0.74 -7.17 -9.35
N ARG A 50 -0.37 -7.40 -8.10
CA ARG A 50 0.16 -8.70 -7.68
C ARG A 50 -0.88 -9.80 -7.81
N ARG A 51 -2.13 -9.49 -7.49
CA ARG A 51 -3.22 -10.45 -7.67
C ARG A 51 -3.39 -10.83 -9.13
N LEU A 52 -3.43 -9.84 -10.01
CA LEU A 52 -3.59 -10.08 -11.44
C LEU A 52 -2.39 -10.81 -12.04
N ASP A 53 -1.18 -10.51 -11.58
CA ASP A 53 0.02 -11.22 -12.02
C ASP A 53 -0.05 -12.72 -11.70
N GLN A 54 -0.77 -13.08 -10.65
CA GLN A 54 -0.94 -14.47 -10.26
C GLN A 54 -2.23 -15.09 -10.81
N ASN A 55 -2.93 -14.38 -11.67
CA ASN A 55 -4.20 -14.82 -12.25
C ASN A 55 -5.26 -15.17 -11.19
N LEU A 56 -5.27 -14.43 -10.11
CA LEU A 56 -6.23 -14.64 -9.03
C LEU A 56 -7.41 -13.67 -9.17
N THR A 57 -8.60 -14.16 -8.90
CA THR A 57 -9.75 -13.30 -8.72
C THR A 57 -9.74 -12.71 -7.31
N GLN A 58 -10.52 -11.66 -7.08
CA GLN A 58 -10.69 -11.11 -5.73
C GLN A 58 -11.25 -12.17 -4.77
N GLU A 59 -12.13 -13.01 -5.26
CA GLU A 59 -12.70 -14.10 -4.47
C GLU A 59 -11.64 -15.11 -4.05
N GLU A 60 -10.78 -15.49 -5.00
CA GLU A 60 -9.70 -16.43 -4.72
C GLU A 60 -8.70 -15.88 -3.72
N LEU A 61 -8.32 -14.61 -3.86
CA LEU A 61 -7.46 -13.97 -2.88
C LEU A 61 -8.15 -13.89 -1.51
N GLY A 62 -9.44 -13.57 -1.49
CA GLY A 62 -10.21 -13.55 -0.26
C GLY A 62 -10.17 -14.89 0.46
N LYS A 63 -10.30 -15.99 -0.28
CA LYS A 63 -10.19 -17.34 0.30
C LYS A 63 -8.82 -17.59 0.93
N ARG A 64 -7.76 -17.16 0.27
CA ARG A 64 -6.41 -17.29 0.84
C ARG A 64 -6.23 -16.51 2.14
N MET A 65 -6.89 -15.35 2.22
CA MET A 65 -6.82 -14.50 3.41
C MET A 65 -7.83 -14.89 4.49
N GLY A 66 -8.82 -15.69 4.15
CA GLY A 66 -9.92 -15.98 5.05
C GLY A 66 -10.90 -14.83 5.20
N VAL A 67 -11.06 -14.03 4.14
CA VAL A 67 -11.99 -12.88 4.13
C VAL A 67 -12.88 -12.93 2.90
N LYS A 68 -13.91 -12.08 2.89
CA LYS A 68 -14.84 -12.01 1.78
C LYS A 68 -14.25 -11.21 0.62
N LYS A 69 -14.75 -11.44 -0.59
CA LYS A 69 -14.41 -10.69 -1.78
C LYS A 69 -14.53 -9.18 -1.57
N SER A 70 -15.58 -8.75 -0.86
CA SER A 70 -15.79 -7.33 -0.58
C SER A 70 -14.66 -6.70 0.21
N GLN A 71 -14.03 -7.46 1.10
CA GLN A 71 -12.87 -6.98 1.86
C GLN A 71 -11.66 -6.80 0.94
N VAL A 72 -11.42 -7.72 0.02
CA VAL A 72 -10.36 -7.61 -0.97
C VAL A 72 -10.59 -6.37 -1.85
N SER A 73 -11.83 -6.17 -2.30
CA SER A 73 -12.20 -5.00 -3.09
C SER A 73 -11.89 -3.70 -2.35
N LYS A 74 -12.19 -3.62 -1.06
CA LYS A 74 -11.87 -2.46 -0.24
C LYS A 74 -10.37 -2.22 -0.16
N LEU A 75 -9.59 -3.28 0.07
CA LEU A 75 -8.14 -3.17 0.13
C LEU A 75 -7.56 -2.64 -1.18
N GLU A 76 -8.06 -3.12 -2.30
CA GLU A 76 -7.59 -2.67 -3.61
C GLU A 76 -7.94 -1.21 -3.92
N ARG A 77 -8.97 -0.68 -3.28
CA ARG A 77 -9.30 0.75 -3.37
C ARG A 77 -8.54 1.61 -2.38
N GLY A 78 -7.72 0.99 -1.54
CA GLY A 78 -7.00 1.69 -0.49
C GLY A 78 -7.82 1.94 0.77
N ASP A 79 -8.99 1.34 0.88
CA ASP A 79 -9.81 1.44 2.08
C ASP A 79 -9.30 0.45 3.12
N ASP A 80 -9.35 0.85 4.39
CA ASP A 80 -8.98 -0.02 5.50
C ASP A 80 -7.58 -0.64 5.38
N MET A 81 -6.64 0.13 4.87
CA MET A 81 -5.26 -0.34 4.66
C MET A 81 -4.42 -0.11 5.91
N SER A 82 -4.66 -0.92 6.93
CA SER A 82 -3.86 -0.95 8.15
C SER A 82 -2.60 -1.79 7.94
N LEU A 83 -1.63 -1.66 8.83
CA LEU A 83 -0.43 -2.49 8.79
C LEU A 83 -0.78 -3.98 8.87
N ARG A 84 -1.76 -4.33 9.70
CA ARG A 84 -2.25 -5.71 9.81
C ARG A 84 -2.83 -6.21 8.49
N SER A 85 -3.66 -5.40 7.85
CA SER A 85 -4.27 -5.75 6.56
C SER A 85 -3.21 -5.90 5.48
N MET A 86 -2.23 -5.01 5.46
CA MET A 86 -1.11 -5.10 4.51
C MET A 86 -0.36 -6.42 4.69
N ARG A 87 -0.02 -6.75 5.91
CA ARG A 87 0.68 -7.99 6.20
C ARG A 87 -0.10 -9.20 5.72
N ARG A 88 -1.40 -9.24 6.03
CA ARG A 88 -2.26 -10.36 5.64
C ARG A 88 -2.37 -10.52 4.13
N VAL A 89 -2.64 -9.42 3.43
CA VAL A 89 -2.85 -9.48 1.98
C VAL A 89 -1.55 -9.79 1.25
N PHE A 90 -0.46 -9.17 1.63
CA PHE A 90 0.80 -9.41 0.94
C PHE A 90 1.34 -10.81 1.22
N ARG A 91 1.16 -11.32 2.42
CA ARG A 91 1.49 -12.72 2.70
C ARG A 91 0.67 -13.69 1.86
N ALA A 92 -0.60 -13.42 1.70
CA ALA A 92 -1.46 -14.24 0.85
C ALA A 92 -1.02 -14.19 -0.61
N LEU A 93 -0.39 -13.10 -1.02
CA LEU A 93 0.16 -12.91 -2.36
C LEU A 93 1.60 -13.44 -2.50
N GLY A 94 2.14 -14.03 -1.46
CA GLY A 94 3.49 -14.61 -1.50
C GLY A 94 4.62 -13.63 -1.19
N VAL A 95 4.31 -12.46 -0.66
CA VAL A 95 5.32 -11.48 -0.23
C VAL A 95 5.74 -11.83 1.19
N GLU A 96 6.92 -12.42 1.32
CA GLU A 96 7.39 -12.95 2.60
C GLU A 96 7.84 -11.90 3.59
N SER A 97 8.34 -10.78 3.10
CA SER A 97 8.79 -9.69 3.96
C SER A 97 8.54 -8.34 3.31
N ALA A 98 8.45 -7.32 4.13
CA ALA A 98 8.33 -5.95 3.67
C ALA A 98 9.19 -5.03 4.53
N THR A 99 9.76 -4.03 3.88
CA THR A 99 10.64 -3.06 4.52
C THR A 99 10.09 -1.66 4.28
N LEU A 100 10.02 -0.89 5.34
CA LEU A 100 9.66 0.52 5.25
C LEU A 100 10.95 1.34 5.16
N ASP A 101 11.08 2.09 4.10
CA ASP A 101 12.22 2.98 3.90
C ASP A 101 11.87 4.37 4.46
N LEU A 102 12.55 4.75 5.52
CA LEU A 102 12.33 6.04 6.18
C LEU A 102 13.38 7.09 5.75
N GLY A 103 14.06 6.86 4.65
CA GLY A 103 15.06 7.78 4.15
C GLY A 103 16.23 7.91 5.11
N ALA A 104 16.49 9.14 5.57
CA ALA A 104 17.60 9.39 6.48
C ALA A 104 17.52 8.64 7.81
N ALA A 105 16.34 8.27 8.25
CA ALA A 105 16.15 7.50 9.48
C ALA A 105 16.43 6.00 9.30
N GLY A 106 16.63 5.55 8.07
CA GLY A 106 16.96 4.17 7.79
C GLY A 106 15.76 3.33 7.38
N LYS A 107 15.94 2.03 7.38
CA LYS A 107 14.91 1.08 6.96
C LYS A 107 14.44 0.24 8.13
N VAL A 108 13.15 -0.03 8.16
CA VAL A 108 12.53 -0.86 9.20
C VAL A 108 11.82 -2.02 8.54
N THR A 109 12.10 -3.23 9.00
CA THR A 109 11.38 -4.41 8.53
C THR A 109 10.02 -4.47 9.21
N LEU A 110 8.96 -4.55 8.42
CA LEU A 110 7.59 -4.58 8.93
C LEU A 110 7.14 -6.01 9.28
N TRP A 111 7.58 -6.97 8.51
CA TRP A 111 7.37 -8.40 8.80
C TRP A 111 8.38 -9.27 8.06
#